data_3e35410a19c5de7c3096ab42a36c5191
#
_entry.id   3e35410a19c5de7c3096ab42a36c5191
#
_cell.length_a   1.000
_cell.length_b   1.000
_cell.length_c   1.000
_cell.angle_alpha   90.00
_cell.angle_beta   90.00
_cell.angle_gamma   90.00
#
_symmetry.space_group_name_H-M   'P 1'
#
loop_
_entity.id
_entity.type
_entity.pdbx_description
1 polymer ?
#
loop_
_entity_poly.entity_id
_entity_poly.type
_entity_poly.pdbx_seq_one_letter_code
_entity_poly.pdbx_strand_id
1 'polypeptide(L)'
;MESQRPSLIQLYEHLHATPELSFHEKKTSARMAQEIRALGFEVTEKVGGFGVVAVLKNGPGKTVLVRTDLDGLPVREIGSVPYVSQTTTKDDAGNDVSVMHACGHDMHMTCWVGAARALAASKDKWKGTLVFIAQPAEERGMGALAMIDDGLYKRFPKPDVCLALHCDAGLAVGTFGVTSGPATASTDTVDILVHGVGGHGAMPNTTKDPIVLASQIVLALQTIDSRELHPVEPVVITVGKFNGGTKHNIIPDKVELGLTVRTTSAETREKVLESIKRICRGLGIAAGLPNH
;
A
#
# COMPACT_ATOMS: atom_id res chain seq x y z
N MET A 1 15.13 -21.13 -19.07
CA MET A 1 13.99 -20.86 -18.15
C MET A 1 13.57 -22.12 -17.40
N GLU A 2 13.23 -23.24 -18.09
CA GLU A 2 12.82 -24.48 -17.37
C GLU A 2 13.88 -25.03 -16.41
N SER A 3 15.14 -24.99 -16.77
CA SER A 3 16.24 -25.44 -15.89
C SER A 3 16.43 -24.61 -14.62
N GLN A 4 15.88 -23.39 -14.58
CA GLN A 4 15.95 -22.51 -13.40
C GLN A 4 14.70 -22.59 -12.51
N ARG A 5 13.65 -23.28 -12.97
CA ARG A 5 12.37 -23.39 -12.28
C ARG A 5 12.51 -23.96 -10.85
N PRO A 6 13.28 -25.04 -10.60
CA PRO A 6 13.40 -25.57 -9.23
C PRO A 6 13.98 -24.55 -8.25
N SER A 7 15.00 -23.77 -8.66
CA SER A 7 15.62 -22.77 -7.78
C SER A 7 14.75 -21.54 -7.55
N LEU A 8 13.87 -21.18 -8.49
CA LEU A 8 12.87 -20.13 -8.30
C LEU A 8 11.77 -20.59 -7.35
N ILE A 9 11.32 -21.84 -7.43
CA ILE A 9 10.35 -22.40 -6.48
C ILE A 9 10.95 -22.40 -5.07
N GLN A 10 12.19 -22.84 -4.90
CA GLN A 10 12.89 -22.80 -3.60
C GLN A 10 13.02 -21.36 -3.06
N LEU A 11 13.27 -20.38 -3.92
CA LEU A 11 13.31 -18.97 -3.53
C LEU A 11 11.94 -18.51 -3.04
N TYR A 12 10.88 -18.82 -3.78
CA TYR A 12 9.51 -18.52 -3.40
C TYR A 12 9.15 -19.11 -2.04
N GLU A 13 9.35 -20.42 -1.85
CA GLU A 13 9.06 -21.13 -0.60
C GLU A 13 9.82 -20.53 0.59
N HIS A 14 11.08 -20.14 0.38
CA HIS A 14 11.89 -19.50 1.40
C HIS A 14 11.35 -18.11 1.77
N LEU A 15 11.03 -17.27 0.79
CA LEU A 15 10.47 -15.93 1.02
C LEU A 15 9.11 -16.01 1.71
N HIS A 16 8.25 -16.92 1.24
CA HIS A 16 6.94 -17.19 1.81
C HIS A 16 7.01 -17.59 3.29
N ALA A 17 7.95 -18.47 3.64
CA ALA A 17 8.12 -18.96 5.01
C ALA A 17 8.76 -17.95 5.97
N THR A 18 9.41 -16.89 5.45
CA THR A 18 10.20 -15.95 6.26
C THR A 18 9.89 -14.48 5.96
N PRO A 19 8.62 -14.06 5.95
CA PRO A 19 8.24 -12.68 5.66
C PRO A 19 8.69 -11.72 6.77
N GLU A 20 8.96 -10.47 6.39
CA GLU A 20 9.29 -9.37 7.30
C GLU A 20 8.31 -8.20 7.11
N LEU A 21 7.99 -7.46 8.17
CA LEU A 21 7.09 -6.30 8.10
C LEU A 21 7.73 -5.11 7.37
N SER A 22 6.89 -4.18 6.93
CA SER A 22 7.31 -2.89 6.35
C SER A 22 8.34 -2.18 7.23
N PHE A 23 9.44 -1.74 6.64
CA PHE A 23 10.63 -1.15 7.30
C PHE A 23 11.39 -2.08 8.24
N HIS A 24 11.15 -3.38 8.17
CA HIS A 24 11.88 -4.41 8.90
C HIS A 24 12.50 -5.48 7.96
N GLU A 25 12.48 -5.29 6.65
CA GLU A 25 12.81 -6.23 5.58
C GLU A 25 14.32 -6.49 5.44
N LYS A 26 15.02 -6.63 6.57
CA LYS A 26 16.49 -6.76 6.60
C LYS A 26 17.01 -8.01 5.90
N LYS A 27 16.39 -9.16 6.17
CA LYS A 27 16.82 -10.46 5.59
C LYS A 27 16.34 -10.58 4.16
N THR A 28 15.12 -10.16 3.89
CA THR A 28 14.50 -10.15 2.56
C THR A 28 15.30 -9.29 1.61
N SER A 29 15.61 -8.05 1.99
CA SER A 29 16.45 -7.12 1.22
C SER A 29 17.83 -7.71 0.91
N ALA A 30 18.52 -8.26 1.92
CA ALA A 30 19.83 -8.88 1.74
C ALA A 30 19.78 -10.09 0.80
N ARG A 31 18.73 -10.92 0.89
CA ARG A 31 18.51 -12.05 -0.01
C ARG A 31 18.29 -11.57 -1.46
N MET A 32 17.47 -10.56 -1.70
CA MET A 32 17.25 -10.02 -3.04
C MET A 32 18.52 -9.40 -3.62
N ALA A 33 19.30 -8.68 -2.81
CA ALA A 33 20.61 -8.15 -3.21
C ALA A 33 21.59 -9.27 -3.60
N GLN A 34 21.60 -10.37 -2.86
CA GLN A 34 22.43 -11.55 -3.17
C GLN A 34 22.04 -12.19 -4.51
N GLU A 35 20.75 -12.42 -4.73
CA GLU A 35 20.23 -13.05 -5.96
C GLU A 35 20.63 -12.25 -7.20
N ILE A 36 20.44 -10.92 -7.16
CA ILE A 36 20.69 -10.10 -8.35
C ILE A 36 22.20 -9.81 -8.56
N ARG A 37 22.98 -9.72 -7.47
CA ARG A 37 24.45 -9.55 -7.56
C ARG A 37 25.10 -10.73 -8.26
N ALA A 38 24.62 -11.95 -8.04
CA ALA A 38 25.11 -13.16 -8.69
C ALA A 38 24.92 -13.16 -10.22
N LEU A 39 24.07 -12.27 -10.75
CA LEU A 39 23.78 -12.12 -12.18
C LEU A 39 24.64 -11.04 -12.87
N GLY A 40 25.58 -10.41 -12.13
CA GLY A 40 26.48 -9.40 -12.65
C GLY A 40 25.89 -7.99 -12.68
N PHE A 41 24.84 -7.70 -11.91
CA PHE A 41 24.35 -6.35 -11.68
C PHE A 41 25.26 -5.64 -10.67
N GLU A 42 25.43 -4.32 -10.85
CA GLU A 42 25.98 -3.43 -9.84
C GLU A 42 24.89 -3.14 -8.80
N VAL A 43 25.08 -3.60 -7.55
CA VAL A 43 24.03 -3.60 -6.52
C VAL A 43 24.36 -2.62 -5.41
N THR A 44 23.43 -1.72 -5.13
CA THR A 44 23.42 -0.81 -3.97
C THR A 44 22.28 -1.18 -3.04
N GLU A 45 22.62 -1.45 -1.79
CA GLU A 45 21.68 -1.77 -0.72
C GLU A 45 21.38 -0.54 0.13
N LYS A 46 20.35 -0.62 0.97
CA LYS A 46 19.93 0.41 1.93
C LYS A 46 19.51 1.74 1.30
N VAL A 47 18.95 1.69 0.11
CA VAL A 47 18.37 2.88 -0.54
C VAL A 47 16.98 3.12 0.05
N GLY A 48 16.79 4.22 0.77
CA GLY A 48 15.54 4.50 1.49
C GLY A 48 15.25 3.52 2.63
N GLY A 49 16.30 3.07 3.35
CA GLY A 49 16.19 2.08 4.42
C GLY A 49 16.60 0.68 3.98
N PHE A 50 15.68 -0.18 3.61
CA PHE A 50 15.96 -1.55 3.18
C PHE A 50 15.85 -1.75 1.65
N GLY A 51 15.67 -0.67 0.87
CA GLY A 51 15.58 -0.77 -0.58
C GLY A 51 16.89 -1.23 -1.23
N VAL A 52 16.74 -1.95 -2.34
CA VAL A 52 17.86 -2.40 -3.19
C VAL A 52 17.71 -1.80 -4.57
N VAL A 53 18.81 -1.27 -5.11
CA VAL A 53 18.89 -0.82 -6.50
C VAL A 53 20.02 -1.57 -7.20
N ALA A 54 19.70 -2.18 -8.33
CA ALA A 54 20.65 -2.95 -9.11
C ALA A 54 20.66 -2.49 -10.58
N VAL A 55 21.83 -2.21 -11.13
CA VAL A 55 21.99 -1.66 -12.46
C VAL A 55 22.78 -2.63 -13.35
N LEU A 56 22.28 -2.90 -14.54
CA LEU A 56 22.97 -3.66 -15.57
C LEU A 56 22.98 -2.89 -16.88
N LYS A 57 24.16 -2.47 -17.33
CA LYS A 57 24.37 -1.75 -18.59
C LYS A 57 24.73 -2.73 -19.71
N ASN A 58 24.14 -2.57 -20.87
CA ASN A 58 24.40 -3.37 -22.07
C ASN A 58 24.41 -2.53 -23.34
N GLY A 59 25.29 -1.54 -23.42
CA GLY A 59 25.42 -0.63 -24.54
C GLY A 59 24.41 0.51 -24.56
N PRO A 60 24.39 1.32 -25.63
CA PRO A 60 23.46 2.45 -25.76
C PRO A 60 22.03 1.96 -25.97
N GLY A 61 21.04 2.70 -25.42
CA GLY A 61 19.62 2.39 -25.52
C GLY A 61 18.82 2.96 -24.36
N LYS A 62 17.55 2.62 -24.29
CA LYS A 62 16.64 3.05 -23.24
C LYS A 62 16.99 2.48 -21.88
N THR A 63 16.61 3.18 -20.83
CA THR A 63 16.66 2.72 -19.46
C THR A 63 15.29 2.18 -19.05
N VAL A 64 15.24 0.92 -18.66
CA VAL A 64 14.02 0.27 -18.18
C VAL A 64 14.17 -0.06 -16.70
N LEU A 65 13.25 0.43 -15.89
CA LEU A 65 13.16 0.09 -14.47
C LEU A 65 12.16 -1.04 -14.27
N VAL A 66 12.56 -2.05 -13.49
CA VAL A 66 11.70 -3.17 -13.07
C VAL A 66 11.60 -3.17 -11.55
N ARG A 67 10.40 -3.06 -11.01
CA ARG A 67 10.12 -2.95 -9.58
C ARG A 67 9.51 -4.22 -9.02
N THR A 68 9.96 -4.58 -7.82
CA THR A 68 9.27 -5.47 -6.88
C THR A 68 9.14 -4.80 -5.51
N ASP A 69 8.31 -5.33 -4.66
CA ASP A 69 8.13 -5.00 -3.26
C ASP A 69 8.71 -6.09 -2.37
N LEU A 70 8.92 -5.80 -1.06
CA LEU A 70 9.68 -6.66 -0.14
C LEU A 70 8.88 -7.14 1.07
N ASP A 71 7.90 -6.35 1.52
CA ASP A 71 7.29 -6.47 2.83
C ASP A 71 6.11 -7.44 2.89
N GLY A 72 5.87 -7.97 4.07
CA GLY A 72 4.69 -8.73 4.44
C GLY A 72 3.78 -7.96 5.39
N LEU A 73 2.63 -8.52 5.66
CA LEU A 73 1.56 -7.96 6.48
C LEU A 73 1.48 -8.61 7.86
N PRO A 74 1.01 -7.87 8.91
CA PRO A 74 0.80 -8.43 10.26
C PRO A 74 -0.44 -9.32 10.30
N VAL A 75 -0.44 -10.38 9.52
CA VAL A 75 -1.55 -11.33 9.37
C VAL A 75 -1.04 -12.74 9.68
N ARG A 76 -1.86 -13.52 10.38
CA ARG A 76 -1.59 -14.94 10.61
C ARG A 76 -2.00 -15.74 9.38
N GLU A 77 -1.06 -16.49 8.83
CA GLU A 77 -1.36 -17.44 7.77
C GLU A 77 -2.11 -18.64 8.29
N ILE A 78 -3.17 -19.04 7.58
CA ILE A 78 -3.92 -20.25 7.83
C ILE A 78 -3.88 -21.08 6.55
N GLY A 79 -2.94 -22.02 6.48
CA GLY A 79 -2.72 -22.84 5.30
C GLY A 79 -2.18 -24.22 5.65
N SER A 80 -2.11 -25.11 4.66
CA SER A 80 -1.62 -26.49 4.78
C SER A 80 -0.38 -26.77 3.93
N VAL A 81 0.20 -25.76 3.30
CA VAL A 81 1.44 -25.93 2.53
C VAL A 81 2.63 -26.18 3.46
N PRO A 82 3.65 -26.93 3.06
CA PRO A 82 4.78 -27.28 3.93
C PRO A 82 5.67 -26.08 4.29
N TYR A 83 5.52 -24.96 3.58
CA TYR A 83 6.27 -23.71 3.79
C TYR A 83 5.41 -22.57 4.35
N VAL A 84 4.25 -22.88 4.98
CA VAL A 84 3.41 -21.88 5.65
C VAL A 84 4.23 -21.03 6.63
N SER A 85 4.01 -19.72 6.65
CA SER A 85 4.74 -18.83 7.55
C SER A 85 4.41 -19.09 9.01
N GLN A 86 5.44 -19.31 9.81
CA GLN A 86 5.39 -19.36 11.28
C GLN A 86 6.07 -18.14 11.90
N THR A 87 6.38 -17.13 11.08
CA THR A 87 7.09 -15.93 11.53
C THR A 87 6.22 -15.13 12.48
N THR A 88 6.79 -14.79 13.63
CA THR A 88 6.22 -13.83 14.59
C THR A 88 7.23 -12.74 14.87
N THR A 89 6.76 -11.51 15.04
CA THR A 89 7.60 -10.35 15.37
C THR A 89 6.80 -9.34 16.17
N LYS A 90 7.45 -8.26 16.60
CA LYS A 90 6.76 -7.11 17.17
C LYS A 90 6.45 -6.08 16.10
N ASP A 91 5.24 -5.55 16.15
CA ASP A 91 4.86 -4.38 15.38
C ASP A 91 5.46 -3.09 15.99
N ASP A 92 5.25 -1.94 15.34
CA ASP A 92 5.74 -0.64 15.83
C ASP A 92 5.13 -0.23 17.19
N ALA A 93 3.99 -0.80 17.56
CA ALA A 93 3.36 -0.57 18.86
C ALA A 93 3.87 -1.54 19.95
N GLY A 94 4.75 -2.49 19.59
CA GLY A 94 5.32 -3.48 20.49
C GLY A 94 4.47 -4.73 20.70
N ASN A 95 3.37 -4.89 19.97
CA ASN A 95 2.52 -6.08 20.02
C ASN A 95 3.17 -7.24 19.28
N ASP A 96 3.02 -8.46 19.80
CA ASP A 96 3.41 -9.67 19.09
C ASP A 96 2.40 -9.97 17.97
N VAL A 97 2.88 -10.03 16.73
CA VAL A 97 2.06 -10.27 15.54
C VAL A 97 2.66 -11.40 14.70
N SER A 98 1.81 -12.18 14.06
CA SER A 98 2.23 -13.11 13.01
C SER A 98 2.44 -12.32 11.72
N VAL A 99 3.32 -12.81 10.83
CA VAL A 99 3.60 -12.16 9.55
C VAL A 99 3.37 -13.11 8.38
N MET A 100 2.77 -12.61 7.31
CA MET A 100 2.46 -13.36 6.11
C MET A 100 2.63 -12.47 4.87
N HIS A 101 3.07 -13.04 3.75
CA HIS A 101 2.97 -12.40 2.42
C HIS A 101 1.53 -12.50 1.87
N ALA A 102 0.57 -11.83 2.56
CA ALA A 102 -0.84 -11.89 2.19
C ALA A 102 -1.17 -11.11 0.90
N CYS A 103 -0.25 -10.26 0.42
CA CYS A 103 -0.36 -9.52 -0.84
C CYS A 103 0.47 -10.15 -1.99
N GLY A 104 1.18 -11.25 -1.74
CA GLY A 104 1.93 -12.02 -2.75
C GLY A 104 3.27 -11.40 -3.16
N HIS A 105 3.89 -10.57 -2.32
CA HIS A 105 5.19 -9.96 -2.62
C HIS A 105 6.32 -10.98 -2.76
N ASP A 106 6.23 -12.15 -2.13
CA ASP A 106 7.10 -13.31 -2.33
C ASP A 106 7.09 -13.82 -3.79
N MET A 107 5.90 -13.87 -4.41
CA MET A 107 5.74 -14.21 -5.81
C MET A 107 6.30 -13.09 -6.71
N HIS A 108 6.06 -11.82 -6.37
CA HIS A 108 6.59 -10.68 -7.11
C HIS A 108 8.13 -10.70 -7.11
N MET A 109 8.76 -10.87 -5.95
CA MET A 109 10.22 -11.01 -5.80
C MET A 109 10.77 -12.18 -6.62
N THR A 110 10.09 -13.31 -6.58
CA THR A 110 10.50 -14.50 -7.34
C THR A 110 10.45 -14.25 -8.85
N CYS A 111 9.37 -13.63 -9.34
CA CYS A 111 9.24 -13.25 -10.76
C CYS A 111 10.28 -12.21 -11.16
N TRP A 112 10.58 -11.23 -10.29
CA TRP A 112 11.61 -10.22 -10.50
C TRP A 112 13.01 -10.86 -10.66
N VAL A 113 13.38 -11.81 -9.81
CA VAL A 113 14.63 -12.58 -9.96
C VAL A 113 14.62 -13.41 -11.24
N GLY A 114 13.51 -14.05 -11.57
CA GLY A 114 13.36 -14.81 -12.81
C GLY A 114 13.56 -13.93 -14.05
N ALA A 115 12.98 -12.74 -14.07
CA ALA A 115 13.17 -11.76 -15.15
C ALA A 115 14.63 -11.29 -15.25
N ALA A 116 15.27 -10.98 -14.11
CA ALA A 116 16.67 -10.59 -14.07
C ALA A 116 17.59 -11.69 -14.63
N ARG A 117 17.36 -12.94 -14.24
CA ARG A 117 18.11 -14.12 -14.77
C ARG A 117 17.94 -14.26 -16.27
N ALA A 118 16.70 -14.15 -16.79
CA ALA A 118 16.42 -14.26 -18.21
C ALA A 118 17.12 -13.16 -19.03
N LEU A 119 17.04 -11.92 -18.56
CA LEU A 119 17.63 -10.77 -19.24
C LEU A 119 19.17 -10.79 -19.16
N ALA A 120 19.74 -11.15 -18.02
CA ALA A 120 21.19 -11.30 -17.88
C ALA A 120 21.78 -12.41 -18.79
N ALA A 121 21.02 -13.50 -18.99
CA ALA A 121 21.43 -14.60 -19.87
C ALA A 121 21.25 -14.31 -21.37
N SER A 122 20.50 -13.27 -21.74
CA SER A 122 20.19 -12.93 -23.12
C SER A 122 20.67 -11.53 -23.54
N LYS A 123 21.85 -11.12 -23.05
CA LYS A 123 22.47 -9.81 -23.37
C LYS A 123 22.71 -9.55 -24.86
N ASP A 124 22.81 -10.61 -25.65
CA ASP A 124 22.91 -10.55 -27.09
C ASP A 124 21.64 -10.05 -27.79
N LYS A 125 20.49 -10.15 -27.12
CA LYS A 125 19.16 -9.85 -27.67
C LYS A 125 18.62 -8.46 -27.33
N TRP A 126 19.33 -7.69 -26.51
CA TRP A 126 18.87 -6.36 -26.13
C TRP A 126 20.04 -5.40 -25.93
N LYS A 127 19.74 -4.08 -25.97
CA LYS A 127 20.67 -2.99 -25.67
C LYS A 127 19.98 -1.98 -24.76
N GLY A 128 20.78 -1.27 -23.95
CA GLY A 128 20.27 -0.26 -23.01
C GLY A 128 20.71 -0.50 -21.58
N THR A 129 19.96 0.02 -20.64
CA THR A 129 20.23 -0.09 -19.20
C THR A 129 19.02 -0.68 -18.48
N LEU A 130 19.24 -1.69 -17.66
CA LEU A 130 18.24 -2.21 -16.72
C LEU A 130 18.51 -1.64 -15.33
N VAL A 131 17.46 -1.13 -14.70
CA VAL A 131 17.46 -0.72 -13.29
C VAL A 131 16.43 -1.58 -12.58
N PHE A 132 16.89 -2.50 -11.77
CA PHE A 132 16.04 -3.37 -10.97
C PHE A 132 15.96 -2.81 -9.55
N ILE A 133 14.75 -2.55 -9.05
CA ILE A 133 14.55 -2.06 -7.68
C ILE A 133 13.71 -3.03 -6.87
N ALA A 134 14.13 -3.27 -5.63
CA ALA A 134 13.33 -3.96 -4.62
C ALA A 134 12.93 -2.91 -3.56
N GLN A 135 11.65 -2.56 -3.53
CA GLN A 135 11.11 -1.46 -2.74
C GLN A 135 10.66 -1.97 -1.37
N PRO A 136 11.09 -1.37 -0.25
CA PRO A 136 10.57 -1.68 1.08
C PRO A 136 9.21 -1.02 1.31
N ALA A 137 8.51 -1.39 2.36
CA ALA A 137 7.36 -0.72 2.95
C ALA A 137 6.28 -0.28 1.93
N GLU A 138 5.91 -1.18 1.04
CA GLU A 138 4.85 -0.95 0.06
C GLU A 138 3.50 -0.84 0.75
N GLU A 139 3.21 -1.74 1.68
CA GLU A 139 1.96 -1.83 2.43
C GLU A 139 1.66 -0.61 3.32
N ARG A 140 2.68 0.20 3.57
CA ARG A 140 2.55 1.49 4.28
C ARG A 140 2.49 2.69 3.33
N GLY A 141 2.64 2.50 2.02
CA GLY A 141 2.66 3.56 1.02
C GLY A 141 3.88 4.49 1.12
N MET A 142 4.93 4.12 1.87
CA MET A 142 6.02 5.04 2.23
C MET A 142 7.37 4.67 1.62
N GLY A 143 7.58 3.41 1.24
CA GLY A 143 8.89 2.93 0.81
C GLY A 143 9.38 3.54 -0.49
N ALA A 144 8.50 3.76 -1.46
CA ALA A 144 8.86 4.44 -2.71
C ALA A 144 9.34 5.88 -2.46
N LEU A 145 8.64 6.62 -1.62
CA LEU A 145 9.03 7.98 -1.23
C LEU A 145 10.38 7.98 -0.52
N ALA A 146 10.59 7.07 0.43
CA ALA A 146 11.87 6.92 1.13
C ALA A 146 13.04 6.66 0.16
N MET A 147 12.85 5.82 -0.87
CA MET A 147 13.87 5.60 -1.90
C MET A 147 14.11 6.84 -2.77
N ILE A 148 13.07 7.59 -3.11
CA ILE A 148 13.17 8.84 -3.89
C ILE A 148 13.90 9.91 -3.10
N ASP A 149 13.58 10.07 -1.82
CA ASP A 149 14.22 11.05 -0.92
C ASP A 149 15.70 10.73 -0.68
N ASP A 150 16.06 9.42 -0.62
CA ASP A 150 17.47 8.97 -0.61
C ASP A 150 18.16 9.11 -1.97
N GLY A 151 17.51 9.70 -2.97
CA GLY A 151 18.09 10.07 -4.24
C GLY A 151 18.03 8.99 -5.32
N LEU A 152 17.03 8.12 -5.33
CA LEU A 152 16.87 7.08 -6.37
C LEU A 152 17.10 7.63 -7.79
N TYR A 153 16.47 8.74 -8.15
CA TYR A 153 16.61 9.34 -9.49
C TYR A 153 17.75 10.35 -9.63
N LYS A 154 18.56 10.56 -8.57
CA LYS A 154 19.77 11.40 -8.59
C LYS A 154 21.04 10.55 -8.65
N ARG A 155 21.03 9.40 -7.99
CA ARG A 155 22.19 8.49 -7.84
C ARG A 155 22.24 7.43 -8.94
N PHE A 156 21.09 7.07 -9.49
CA PHE A 156 20.93 5.98 -10.46
C PHE A 156 20.34 6.47 -11.78
N PRO A 157 20.47 5.71 -12.87
CA PRO A 157 19.92 6.09 -14.17
C PRO A 157 18.41 6.31 -14.10
N LYS A 158 17.96 7.48 -14.55
CA LYS A 158 16.53 7.79 -14.63
C LYS A 158 15.88 6.93 -15.73
N PRO A 159 14.77 6.22 -15.45
CA PRO A 159 14.16 5.34 -16.42
C PRO A 159 13.35 6.10 -17.48
N ASP A 160 13.35 5.56 -18.70
CA ASP A 160 12.40 5.93 -19.77
C ASP A 160 11.07 5.17 -19.61
N VAL A 161 11.13 3.96 -19.04
CA VAL A 161 9.96 3.09 -18.82
C VAL A 161 10.10 2.42 -17.45
N CYS A 162 9.00 2.33 -16.71
CA CYS A 162 8.89 1.58 -15.46
C CYS A 162 7.92 0.42 -15.63
N LEU A 163 8.31 -0.75 -15.15
CA LEU A 163 7.50 -1.96 -15.14
C LEU A 163 7.37 -2.50 -13.72
N ALA A 164 6.17 -2.88 -13.35
CA ALA A 164 5.87 -3.63 -12.14
C ALA A 164 4.77 -4.64 -12.47
N LEU A 165 4.69 -5.71 -11.69
CA LEU A 165 3.56 -6.66 -11.77
C LEU A 165 2.96 -6.84 -10.38
N HIS A 166 1.72 -7.28 -10.36
CA HIS A 166 1.05 -7.72 -9.15
C HIS A 166 0.33 -9.04 -9.44
N CYS A 167 0.37 -9.99 -8.51
CA CYS A 167 -0.43 -11.21 -8.62
C CYS A 167 -1.91 -10.88 -8.44
N ASP A 168 -2.76 -11.52 -9.22
CA ASP A 168 -4.21 -11.30 -9.20
C ASP A 168 -4.93 -12.65 -9.17
N ALA A 169 -5.64 -12.92 -8.08
CA ALA A 169 -6.39 -14.16 -7.90
C ALA A 169 -7.63 -14.27 -8.83
N GLY A 170 -8.05 -13.17 -9.45
CA GLY A 170 -9.14 -13.15 -10.42
C GLY A 170 -8.73 -13.60 -11.82
N LEU A 171 -7.43 -13.70 -12.11
CA LEU A 171 -6.91 -14.11 -13.40
C LEU A 171 -6.57 -15.59 -13.42
N ALA A 172 -6.84 -16.25 -14.54
CA ALA A 172 -6.45 -17.65 -14.74
C ALA A 172 -4.93 -17.82 -14.75
N VAL A 173 -4.43 -18.90 -14.17
CA VAL A 173 -2.99 -19.21 -14.15
C VAL A 173 -2.42 -19.23 -15.57
N GLY A 174 -1.27 -18.59 -15.74
CA GLY A 174 -0.58 -18.48 -17.04
C GLY A 174 -1.08 -17.32 -17.91
N THR A 175 -2.00 -16.49 -17.40
CA THR A 175 -2.42 -15.25 -18.06
C THR A 175 -1.85 -14.02 -17.36
N PHE A 176 -1.83 -12.90 -18.07
CA PHE A 176 -1.54 -11.59 -17.48
C PHE A 176 -2.51 -10.55 -18.06
N GLY A 177 -2.89 -9.59 -17.23
CA GLY A 177 -3.74 -8.47 -17.62
C GLY A 177 -2.93 -7.18 -17.75
N VAL A 178 -3.31 -6.33 -18.70
CA VAL A 178 -2.78 -4.96 -18.85
C VAL A 178 -3.96 -4.03 -19.03
N THR A 179 -4.00 -2.97 -18.22
CA THR A 179 -5.02 -1.93 -18.32
C THR A 179 -4.43 -0.67 -18.95
N SER A 180 -5.11 -0.11 -19.94
CA SER A 180 -4.77 1.20 -20.46
C SER A 180 -5.31 2.27 -19.51
N GLY A 181 -4.45 3.18 -19.06
CA GLY A 181 -4.79 4.18 -18.04
C GLY A 181 -4.52 3.70 -16.61
N PRO A 182 -5.22 4.23 -15.59
CA PRO A 182 -5.04 3.84 -14.20
C PRO A 182 -5.37 2.35 -13.99
N ALA A 183 -4.40 1.57 -13.53
CA ALA A 183 -4.59 0.16 -13.20
C ALA A 183 -5.22 -0.03 -11.80
N THR A 184 -4.94 0.90 -10.88
CA THR A 184 -5.49 0.93 -9.52
C THR A 184 -5.96 2.33 -9.16
N ALA A 185 -6.92 2.42 -8.24
CA ALA A 185 -7.33 3.68 -7.66
C ALA A 185 -6.29 4.19 -6.64
N SER A 186 -6.17 5.51 -6.49
CA SER A 186 -5.48 6.09 -5.34
C SER A 186 -6.21 5.74 -4.04
N THR A 187 -5.48 5.73 -2.93
CA THR A 187 -6.05 5.46 -1.61
C THR A 187 -5.70 6.61 -0.67
N ASP A 188 -6.71 7.15 -0.01
CA ASP A 188 -6.56 8.10 1.10
C ASP A 188 -7.18 7.53 2.36
N THR A 189 -6.48 7.65 3.48
CA THR A 189 -7.02 7.44 4.82
C THR A 189 -7.42 8.79 5.37
N VAL A 190 -8.66 8.90 5.84
CA VAL A 190 -9.20 10.14 6.41
C VAL A 190 -9.73 9.85 7.81
N ASP A 191 -9.17 10.51 8.80
CA ASP A 191 -9.68 10.48 10.17
C ASP A 191 -10.48 11.76 10.45
N ILE A 192 -11.70 11.60 10.99
CA ILE A 192 -12.58 12.69 11.38
C ILE A 192 -12.82 12.59 12.88
N LEU A 193 -12.45 13.62 13.62
CA LEU A 193 -12.77 13.76 15.03
C LEU A 193 -13.97 14.70 15.17
N VAL A 194 -15.12 14.13 15.55
CA VAL A 194 -16.36 14.88 15.77
C VAL A 194 -16.42 15.26 17.24
N HIS A 195 -16.21 16.53 17.53
CA HIS A 195 -16.35 17.07 18.87
C HIS A 195 -17.81 17.35 19.20
N GLY A 196 -18.17 17.25 20.49
CA GLY A 196 -19.48 17.55 21.01
C GLY A 196 -19.40 18.17 22.42
N VAL A 197 -20.50 18.17 23.09
CA VAL A 197 -20.59 18.51 24.52
C VAL A 197 -21.30 17.36 25.21
N GLY A 198 -20.55 16.58 25.98
CA GLY A 198 -21.05 15.40 26.69
C GLY A 198 -21.97 15.74 27.84
N GLY A 199 -22.71 14.75 28.33
CA GLY A 199 -23.63 14.92 29.45
C GLY A 199 -24.52 13.71 29.76
N HIS A 200 -25.55 13.95 30.57
CA HIS A 200 -26.45 12.88 30.96
C HIS A 200 -27.44 12.55 29.83
N GLY A 201 -27.57 11.28 29.47
CA GLY A 201 -28.41 10.82 28.35
C GLY A 201 -29.89 11.19 28.44
N ALA A 202 -30.43 11.45 29.64
CA ALA A 202 -31.80 11.91 29.85
C ALA A 202 -31.94 13.45 29.77
N MET A 203 -30.84 14.19 29.57
CA MET A 203 -30.85 15.66 29.46
C MET A 203 -30.13 16.14 28.17
N PRO A 204 -30.53 15.65 26.97
CA PRO A 204 -29.85 15.96 25.73
C PRO A 204 -29.90 17.45 25.35
N ASN A 205 -30.86 18.21 25.87
CA ASN A 205 -30.98 19.65 25.66
C ASN A 205 -29.82 20.46 26.24
N THR A 206 -29.03 19.89 27.16
CA THR A 206 -27.85 20.53 27.76
C THR A 206 -26.55 20.14 27.07
N THR A 207 -26.63 19.33 26.02
CA THR A 207 -25.48 18.72 25.33
C THR A 207 -25.42 19.10 23.86
N LYS A 208 -24.32 18.71 23.21
CA LYS A 208 -24.19 18.62 21.75
C LYS A 208 -23.74 17.19 21.44
N ASP A 209 -24.69 16.37 21.03
CA ASP A 209 -24.43 14.92 20.87
C ASP A 209 -23.58 14.61 19.64
N PRO A 210 -22.31 14.21 19.80
CA PRO A 210 -21.43 13.92 18.68
C PRO A 210 -21.77 12.58 18.00
N ILE A 211 -22.52 11.68 18.63
CA ILE A 211 -22.97 10.42 18.01
C ILE A 211 -24.02 10.73 16.95
N VAL A 212 -25.00 11.59 17.28
CA VAL A 212 -26.04 12.03 16.31
C VAL A 212 -25.39 12.78 15.16
N LEU A 213 -24.45 13.71 15.45
CA LEU A 213 -23.75 14.48 14.43
C LEU A 213 -22.88 13.58 13.53
N ALA A 214 -22.11 12.65 14.11
CA ALA A 214 -21.30 11.70 13.35
C ALA A 214 -22.15 10.81 12.44
N SER A 215 -23.32 10.38 12.92
CA SER A 215 -24.26 9.60 12.10
C SER A 215 -24.79 10.40 10.90
N GLN A 216 -25.10 11.69 11.08
CA GLN A 216 -25.48 12.57 9.98
C GLN A 216 -24.34 12.78 8.99
N ILE A 217 -23.10 12.94 9.48
CA ILE A 217 -21.90 13.04 8.63
C ILE A 217 -21.76 11.78 7.77
N VAL A 218 -21.83 10.58 8.36
CA VAL A 218 -21.73 9.31 7.60
C VAL A 218 -22.74 9.26 6.47
N LEU A 219 -23.99 9.60 6.71
CA LEU A 219 -25.05 9.62 5.69
C LEU A 219 -24.79 10.68 4.62
N ALA A 220 -24.40 11.88 5.02
CA ALA A 220 -24.15 12.99 4.08
C ALA A 220 -22.94 12.73 3.19
N LEU A 221 -21.88 12.07 3.69
CA LEU A 221 -20.71 11.71 2.90
C LEU A 221 -21.07 10.81 1.72
N GLN A 222 -22.10 9.97 1.81
CA GLN A 222 -22.56 9.13 0.70
C GLN A 222 -23.14 9.93 -0.46
N THR A 223 -23.50 11.20 -0.23
CA THR A 223 -24.01 12.07 -1.30
C THR A 223 -22.91 12.60 -2.22
N ILE A 224 -21.66 12.56 -1.80
CA ILE A 224 -20.54 13.00 -2.64
C ILE A 224 -20.47 12.16 -3.91
N ASP A 225 -20.43 10.84 -3.79
CA ASP A 225 -20.44 9.94 -4.93
C ASP A 225 -21.76 10.05 -5.71
N SER A 226 -22.89 9.94 -5.02
CA SER A 226 -24.20 9.82 -5.67
C SER A 226 -24.76 11.12 -6.24
N ARG A 227 -24.25 12.33 -5.86
CA ARG A 227 -24.83 13.63 -6.22
C ARG A 227 -23.85 14.69 -6.69
N GLU A 228 -22.56 14.55 -6.40
CA GLU A 228 -21.57 15.60 -6.71
C GLU A 228 -20.58 15.21 -7.81
N LEU A 229 -20.46 13.91 -8.09
CA LEU A 229 -19.55 13.38 -9.10
C LEU A 229 -20.30 12.93 -10.35
N HIS A 230 -19.57 12.78 -11.44
CA HIS A 230 -20.14 12.24 -12.67
C HIS A 230 -20.44 10.75 -12.48
N PRO A 231 -21.61 10.23 -12.90
CA PRO A 231 -22.04 8.85 -12.65
C PRO A 231 -21.12 7.74 -13.15
N VAL A 232 -20.22 8.03 -14.09
CA VAL A 232 -19.24 7.07 -14.62
C VAL A 232 -17.85 7.21 -13.96
N GLU A 233 -17.71 8.12 -13.00
CA GLU A 233 -16.45 8.31 -12.26
C GLU A 233 -16.42 7.35 -11.07
N PRO A 234 -15.54 6.33 -11.06
CA PRO A 234 -15.50 5.39 -9.95
C PRO A 234 -14.86 6.02 -8.71
N VAL A 235 -15.64 6.12 -7.64
CA VAL A 235 -15.21 6.61 -6.33
C VAL A 235 -15.69 5.66 -5.24
N VAL A 236 -14.89 5.49 -4.20
CA VAL A 236 -15.27 4.76 -2.99
C VAL A 236 -15.07 5.67 -1.79
N ILE A 237 -16.10 5.82 -0.96
CA ILE A 237 -16.04 6.49 0.34
C ILE A 237 -16.63 5.55 1.37
N THR A 238 -15.77 4.86 2.11
CA THR A 238 -16.22 3.90 3.13
C THR A 238 -15.80 4.38 4.50
N VAL A 239 -16.78 4.50 5.42
CA VAL A 239 -16.53 4.70 6.85
C VAL A 239 -16.35 3.32 7.49
N GLY A 240 -15.11 2.94 7.74
CA GLY A 240 -14.74 1.64 8.32
C GLY A 240 -14.62 1.66 9.85
N LYS A 241 -14.53 2.84 10.46
CA LYS A 241 -14.39 3.03 11.90
C LYS A 241 -15.40 4.06 12.38
N PHE A 242 -16.14 3.71 13.44
CA PHE A 242 -17.07 4.61 14.14
C PHE A 242 -16.96 4.29 15.63
N ASN A 243 -16.23 5.11 16.39
CA ASN A 243 -15.97 4.88 17.80
C ASN A 243 -16.42 6.07 18.65
N GLY A 244 -17.30 5.83 19.62
CA GLY A 244 -17.77 6.86 20.55
C GLY A 244 -18.69 6.31 21.62
N GLY A 245 -18.65 6.93 22.80
CA GLY A 245 -19.45 6.53 23.95
C GLY A 245 -18.89 5.33 24.72
N THR A 246 -19.31 5.22 25.99
CA THR A 246 -18.89 4.16 26.92
C THR A 246 -20.05 3.49 27.63
N LYS A 247 -21.17 4.21 27.80
CA LYS A 247 -22.39 3.73 28.47
C LYS A 247 -23.64 4.30 27.79
N HIS A 248 -24.73 3.54 27.81
CA HIS A 248 -26.01 3.89 27.15
C HIS A 248 -26.66 5.17 27.70
N ASN A 249 -26.35 5.62 28.91
CA ASN A 249 -26.93 6.78 29.57
C ASN A 249 -25.96 7.98 29.67
N ILE A 250 -24.87 7.96 28.92
CA ILE A 250 -23.87 9.04 28.85
C ILE A 250 -23.70 9.47 27.40
N ILE A 251 -23.92 10.74 27.10
CA ILE A 251 -23.58 11.35 25.83
C ILE A 251 -22.07 11.68 25.90
N PRO A 252 -21.23 11.18 24.98
CA PRO A 252 -19.81 11.44 24.98
C PRO A 252 -19.48 12.87 24.51
N ASP A 253 -18.24 13.29 24.70
CA ASP A 253 -17.73 14.57 24.22
C ASP A 253 -17.07 14.48 22.81
N LYS A 254 -16.84 13.28 22.32
CA LYS A 254 -16.26 13.04 20.99
C LYS A 254 -16.67 11.72 20.38
N VAL A 255 -16.61 11.67 19.03
CA VAL A 255 -16.69 10.44 18.19
C VAL A 255 -15.57 10.47 17.17
N GLU A 256 -14.96 9.34 16.93
CA GLU A 256 -13.91 9.14 15.92
C GLU A 256 -14.46 8.34 14.74
N LEU A 257 -14.35 8.89 13.54
CA LEU A 257 -14.63 8.21 12.29
C LEU A 257 -13.32 7.98 11.53
N GLY A 258 -13.14 6.79 10.98
CA GLY A 258 -12.03 6.47 10.08
C GLY A 258 -12.56 6.02 8.72
N LEU A 259 -12.07 6.65 7.65
CA LEU A 259 -12.53 6.41 6.30
C LEU A 259 -11.41 5.92 5.40
N THR A 260 -11.76 5.10 4.42
CA THR A 260 -10.96 4.91 3.22
C THR A 260 -11.65 5.59 2.04
N VAL A 261 -10.88 6.37 1.28
CA VAL A 261 -11.33 7.05 0.06
C VAL A 261 -10.50 6.52 -1.10
N ARG A 262 -11.17 6.12 -2.20
CA ARG A 262 -10.49 5.69 -3.42
C ARG A 262 -10.99 6.50 -4.62
N THR A 263 -10.06 6.96 -5.44
CA THR A 263 -10.34 7.77 -6.63
C THR A 263 -9.39 7.39 -7.77
N THR A 264 -9.80 7.65 -9.01
CA THR A 264 -9.03 7.29 -10.22
C THR A 264 -8.31 8.47 -10.86
N SER A 265 -8.61 9.70 -10.45
CA SER A 265 -7.95 10.92 -10.94
C SER A 265 -7.58 11.88 -9.80
N ALA A 266 -6.56 12.70 -10.02
CA ALA A 266 -6.13 13.70 -9.05
C ALA A 266 -7.20 14.79 -8.84
N GLU A 267 -7.92 15.18 -9.89
CA GLU A 267 -9.01 16.17 -9.84
C GLU A 267 -10.17 15.68 -8.97
N THR A 268 -10.62 14.45 -9.23
CA THR A 268 -11.70 13.83 -8.43
C THR A 268 -11.26 13.63 -6.98
N ARG A 269 -10.00 13.25 -6.73
CA ARG A 269 -9.45 13.13 -5.39
C ARG A 269 -9.54 14.46 -4.61
N GLU A 270 -9.08 15.55 -5.19
CA GLU A 270 -9.14 16.87 -4.57
C GLU A 270 -10.59 17.28 -4.27
N LYS A 271 -11.48 17.12 -5.26
CA LYS A 271 -12.92 17.44 -5.11
C LYS A 271 -13.56 16.63 -3.98
N VAL A 272 -13.29 15.32 -3.89
CA VAL A 272 -13.83 14.46 -2.83
C VAL A 272 -13.34 14.89 -1.45
N LEU A 273 -12.04 15.12 -1.29
CA LEU A 273 -11.46 15.53 -0.01
C LEU A 273 -12.00 16.90 0.46
N GLU A 274 -12.15 17.86 -0.46
CA GLU A 274 -12.77 19.16 -0.13
C GLU A 274 -14.27 19.03 0.18
N SER A 275 -15.00 18.15 -0.51
CA SER A 275 -16.41 17.89 -0.21
C SER A 275 -16.57 17.26 1.19
N ILE A 276 -15.70 16.33 1.58
CA ILE A 276 -15.69 15.78 2.95
C ILE A 276 -15.52 16.90 3.98
N LYS A 277 -14.53 17.76 3.81
CA LYS A 277 -14.29 18.89 4.72
C LYS A 277 -15.50 19.83 4.80
N ARG A 278 -16.07 20.19 3.65
CA ARG A 278 -17.24 21.07 3.54
C ARG A 278 -18.46 20.49 4.27
N ILE A 279 -18.76 19.21 4.05
CA ILE A 279 -19.88 18.50 4.69
C ILE A 279 -19.70 18.47 6.21
N CYS A 280 -18.51 18.06 6.68
CA CYS A 280 -18.23 18.01 8.11
C CYS A 280 -18.39 19.38 8.78
N ARG A 281 -17.83 20.44 8.19
CA ARG A 281 -17.97 21.82 8.69
C ARG A 281 -19.42 22.28 8.66
N GLY A 282 -20.13 22.06 7.55
CA GLY A 282 -21.53 22.47 7.41
C GLY A 282 -22.47 21.84 8.44
N LEU A 283 -22.31 20.52 8.68
CA LEU A 283 -23.08 19.80 9.69
C LEU A 283 -22.70 20.21 11.12
N GLY A 284 -21.40 20.47 11.38
CA GLY A 284 -20.93 20.99 12.65
C GLY A 284 -21.61 22.35 12.99
N ILE A 285 -21.63 23.26 12.02
CA ILE A 285 -22.33 24.56 12.15
C ILE A 285 -23.82 24.34 12.40
N ALA A 286 -24.47 23.47 11.63
CA ALA A 286 -25.90 23.17 11.78
C ALA A 286 -26.24 22.57 13.17
N ALA A 287 -25.32 21.80 13.75
CA ALA A 287 -25.42 21.27 15.11
C ALA A 287 -25.14 22.31 16.21
N GLY A 288 -24.75 23.53 15.83
CA GLY A 288 -24.43 24.62 16.75
C GLY A 288 -23.08 24.41 17.46
N LEU A 289 -22.13 23.75 16.81
CA LEU A 289 -20.74 23.69 17.27
C LEU A 289 -20.00 24.98 16.91
N PRO A 290 -19.02 25.42 17.70
CA PRO A 290 -18.18 26.56 17.33
C PRO A 290 -17.40 26.29 16.05
N ASN A 291 -17.24 27.32 15.22
CA ASN A 291 -16.37 27.28 14.04
C ASN A 291 -14.90 27.17 14.51
N HIS A 292 -14.26 26.05 14.26
CA HIS A 292 -12.82 25.85 14.44
C HIS A 292 -12.17 25.38 13.14
#